data_c4e918c07a9f6d818f4cecc87c88e50e
#
_entry.id   c4e918c07a9f6d818f4cecc87c88e50e
#
_cell.length_a   1.000
_cell.length_b   1.000
_cell.length_c   1.000
_cell.angle_alpha   90.00
_cell.angle_beta   90.00
_cell.angle_gamma   90.00
#
_symmetry.space_group_name_H-M   'P 1'
#
loop_
_entity.id
_entity.type
_entity.pdbx_description
1 polymer ?
#
loop_
_entity_poly.entity_id
_entity_poly.type
_entity_poly.pdbx_seq_one_letter_code
_entity_poly.pdbx_strand_id
1 'polypeptide(L)' 'MRELDQLLERWLDRAWRQSPIAQRDAFLRLLDSEDDKLWRWFLGHESPDDAELSALVERIRCLQD' A
#
# COMPACT_ATOMS: atom_id res chain seq x y z
N MET A 1 7.91 10.61 -3.53
CA MET A 1 7.92 10.16 -4.94
C MET A 1 6.54 10.31 -5.54
N ARG A 2 6.47 10.92 -6.71
CA ARG A 2 5.19 11.15 -7.37
C ARG A 2 4.46 9.87 -7.74
N GLU A 3 5.20 8.91 -8.26
CA GLU A 3 4.60 7.65 -8.70
C GLU A 3 3.99 6.90 -7.54
N LEU A 4 4.68 6.89 -6.41
CA LEU A 4 4.21 6.24 -5.22
C LEU A 4 2.96 6.94 -4.67
N ASP A 5 2.99 8.26 -4.65
CA ASP A 5 1.85 9.06 -4.22
C ASP A 5 0.63 8.80 -5.08
N GLN A 6 0.81 8.75 -6.40
CA GLN A 6 -0.28 8.48 -7.33
C GLN A 6 -0.86 7.10 -7.11
N LEU A 7 -0.01 6.12 -6.88
CA LEU A 7 -0.44 4.76 -6.62
C LEU A 7 -1.31 4.68 -5.37
N LEU A 8 -0.86 5.32 -4.31
CA LEU A 8 -1.57 5.32 -3.03
C LEU A 8 -2.89 6.09 -3.13
N GLU A 9 -2.89 7.22 -3.83
CA GLU A 9 -4.11 7.98 -4.06
C GLU A 9 -5.14 7.19 -4.85
N ARG A 10 -4.71 6.45 -5.84
CA ARG A 10 -5.60 5.62 -6.64
C ARG A 10 -6.26 4.56 -5.77
N TRP A 11 -5.51 3.95 -4.87
CA TRP A 11 -6.06 2.97 -3.95
C TRP A 11 -7.08 3.61 -3.02
N LEU A 12 -6.75 4.79 -2.47
CA LEU A 12 -7.65 5.53 -1.61
C LEU A 12 -8.98 5.81 -2.31
N ASP A 13 -8.89 6.28 -3.53
CA ASP A 13 -10.07 6.68 -4.28
C ASP A 13 -10.99 5.51 -4.59
N ARG A 14 -10.41 4.34 -4.87
CA ARG A 14 -11.17 3.19 -5.32
C ARG A 14 -11.58 2.24 -4.20
N ALA A 15 -10.73 2.06 -3.21
CA ALA A 15 -10.89 0.97 -2.26
C ALA A 15 -11.12 1.41 -0.82
N TRP A 16 -10.83 2.65 -0.49
CA TRP A 16 -10.87 3.10 0.90
C TRP A 16 -12.23 2.89 1.55
N ARG A 17 -13.28 3.28 0.87
CA ARG A 17 -14.64 3.21 1.41
C ARG A 17 -15.11 1.79 1.63
N GLN A 18 -14.61 0.87 0.83
CA GLN A 18 -14.99 -0.53 0.90
C GLN A 18 -14.07 -1.36 1.78
N SER A 19 -13.01 -0.74 2.26
CA SER A 19 -12.00 -1.46 3.05
C SER A 19 -12.44 -1.59 4.51
N PRO A 20 -12.20 -2.75 5.13
CA PRO A 20 -12.43 -2.89 6.55
C PRO A 20 -11.49 -2.00 7.36
N ILE A 21 -11.86 -1.73 8.61
CA ILE A 21 -11.09 -0.85 9.49
C ILE A 21 -9.65 -1.34 9.63
N ALA A 22 -9.46 -2.66 9.70
CA ALA A 22 -8.12 -3.23 9.80
C ALA A 22 -7.24 -2.86 8.62
N GLN A 23 -7.80 -2.83 7.40
CA GLN A 23 -7.04 -2.43 6.23
C GLN A 23 -6.74 -0.94 6.21
N ARG A 24 -7.68 -0.12 6.69
CA ARG A 24 -7.45 1.31 6.79
C ARG A 24 -6.31 1.61 7.76
N ASP A 25 -6.31 0.90 8.89
CA ASP A 25 -5.24 1.05 9.87
C ASP A 25 -3.90 0.61 9.29
N ALA A 26 -3.88 -0.50 8.59
CA ALA A 26 -2.67 -0.97 7.91
C ALA A 26 -2.18 0.05 6.89
N PHE A 27 -3.10 0.68 6.14
CA PHE A 27 -2.75 1.70 5.17
C PHE A 27 -2.09 2.91 5.83
N LEU A 28 -2.61 3.34 6.98
CA LEU A 28 -2.01 4.45 7.72
C LEU A 28 -0.59 4.10 8.18
N ARG A 29 -0.39 2.87 8.64
CA ARG A 29 0.94 2.41 9.01
C ARG A 29 1.86 2.34 7.80
N LEU A 30 1.32 1.97 6.65
CA LEU A 30 2.06 1.94 5.40
C LEU A 30 2.57 3.34 5.04
N LEU A 31 1.71 4.34 5.17
CA LEU A 31 2.09 5.73 4.89
C LEU A 31 3.18 6.24 5.82
N ASP A 32 3.24 5.69 7.02
CA ASP A 32 4.26 6.06 8.01
C ASP A 32 5.61 5.40 7.74
N SER A 33 5.66 4.46 6.81
CA SER A 33 6.89 3.78 6.44
C SER A 33 7.77 4.66 5.56
N GLU A 34 9.07 4.38 5.55
CA GLU A 34 9.99 5.12 4.71
C GLU A 34 9.75 4.87 3.23
N ASP A 35 9.94 5.88 2.41
CA ASP A 35 9.71 5.80 0.97
C ASP A 35 10.54 4.68 0.33
N ASP A 36 11.79 4.51 0.76
CA ASP A 36 12.66 3.47 0.24
C ASP A 36 12.07 2.09 0.46
N LYS A 37 11.52 1.85 1.64
CA LYS A 37 10.89 0.57 1.95
C LYS A 37 9.64 0.36 1.13
N LEU A 38 8.81 1.37 1.03
CA LEU A 38 7.59 1.30 0.24
C LEU A 38 7.91 0.97 -1.21
N TRP A 39 8.91 1.61 -1.75
CA TRP A 39 9.31 1.41 -3.13
C TRP A 39 9.76 -0.03 -3.37
N ARG A 40 10.55 -0.58 -2.47
CA ARG A 40 10.99 -1.97 -2.58
C ARG A 40 9.83 -2.95 -2.52
N TRP A 41 8.86 -2.68 -1.67
CA TRP A 41 7.67 -3.52 -1.56
C TRP A 41 6.84 -3.48 -2.84
N PHE A 42 6.63 -2.30 -3.39
CA PHE A 42 5.83 -2.16 -4.61
C PHE A 42 6.54 -2.67 -5.85
N LEU A 43 7.86 -2.67 -5.86
CA LEU A 43 8.63 -3.26 -6.94
C LEU A 43 8.78 -4.78 -6.82
N GLY A 44 8.42 -5.33 -5.69
CA GLY A 44 8.51 -6.76 -5.47
C GLY A 44 9.89 -7.25 -5.03
N HIS A 45 10.77 -6.35 -4.65
CA HIS A 45 12.12 -6.72 -4.19
C HIS A 45 12.12 -7.24 -2.76
N GLU A 46 11.20 -6.75 -1.94
CA GLU A 46 11.06 -7.17 -0.56
C GLU A 46 9.59 -7.24 -0.21
N SER A 47 9.29 -7.89 0.91
CA SER A 47 7.93 -7.95 1.45
C SER A 47 7.94 -7.42 2.87
N PRO A 48 6.86 -6.73 3.31
CA PRO A 48 6.76 -6.32 4.70
C PRO A 48 6.74 -7.53 5.64
N ASP A 49 7.28 -7.37 6.82
CA ASP A 49 7.24 -8.41 7.84
C ASP A 49 5.82 -8.63 8.37
N ASP A 50 5.01 -7.60 8.32
CA ASP A 50 3.62 -7.64 8.78
C ASP A 50 2.73 -8.23 7.70
N ALA A 51 1.99 -9.29 8.04
CA ALA A 51 1.10 -9.95 7.08
C ALA A 51 0.01 -9.02 6.56
N GLU A 52 -0.50 -8.14 7.39
CA GLU A 52 -1.53 -7.18 6.98
C GLU A 52 -0.97 -6.18 5.97
N LEU A 53 0.24 -5.68 6.21
CA LEU A 53 0.89 -4.78 5.28
C LEU A 53 1.23 -5.49 3.97
N SER A 54 1.67 -6.73 4.06
CA SER A 54 1.98 -7.52 2.87
C SER A 54 0.74 -7.71 2.00
N ALA A 55 -0.38 -8.06 2.61
CA ALA A 55 -1.64 -8.23 1.90
C ALA A 55 -2.09 -6.92 1.26
N LEU A 56 -1.94 -5.80 1.98
CA LEU A 56 -2.32 -4.50 1.48
C LEU A 56 -1.47 -4.10 0.28
N VAL A 57 -0.17 -4.29 0.36
CA VAL A 57 0.74 -3.99 -0.74
C VAL A 57 0.35 -4.78 -1.99
N GLU A 58 0.04 -6.05 -1.83
CA GLU A 58 -0.40 -6.89 -2.94
C GLU A 58 -1.69 -6.36 -3.57
N ARG A 59 -2.64 -5.93 -2.76
CA ARG A 59 -3.89 -5.37 -3.27
C ARG A 59 -3.67 -4.09 -4.05
N ILE A 60 -2.81 -3.22 -3.54
CA ILE A 60 -2.50 -1.96 -4.23
C ILE A 60 -1.80 -2.25 -5.55
N ARG A 61 -0.89 -3.20 -5.57
CA ARG A 61 -0.21 -3.59 -6.81
C ARG A 61 -1.19 -4.14 -7.84
N CYS A 62 -2.18 -4.87 -7.40
CA CYS A 62 -3.21 -5.42 -8.30
C CYS A 62 -4.10 -4.35 -8.93
N LEU A 63 -4.18 -3.17 -8.34
CA LEU A 63 -4.94 -2.06 -8.90
C LEU A 63 -4.22 -1.35 -10.03
N GLN A 64 -2.96 -1.65 -10.23
CA GLN A 64 -2.22 -1.08 -11.34
C GLN A 64 -2.60 -1.75 -12.66
N ASP A 65 -3.00 -0.95 -13.58
CA ASP A 65 -3.25 -1.40 -14.95
C ASP A 65 -2.17 -0.90 -15.86
#